data_2f274703cecfcdac34b18c262fb18355
#
_entry.id   2f274703cecfcdac34b18c262fb18355
#
_cell.length_a   1.000
_cell.length_b   1.000
_cell.length_c   1.000
_cell.angle_alpha   90.00
_cell.angle_beta   90.00
_cell.angle_gamma   90.00
#
_symmetry.space_group_name_H-M   'P 1'
#
loop_
_entity.id
_entity.type
_entity.pdbx_description
1 polymer ?
#
loop_
_entity_poly.entity_id
_entity_poly.type
_entity_poly.pdbx_seq_one_letter_code
_entity_poly.pdbx_strand_id
1 'polypeptide(L)'
;MNDVRDELLKILKKLDPNIVDNSLDIKFLQQYKNRYDIFGQFKDDKGIYEFALSFDTKGKIYRQHINMIQTLKLREELEKKLRE
;
A
#
# COMPACT_ATOMS: atom_id res chain seq x y z
N MET A 1 -5.89 9.05 -16.87
CA MET A 1 -6.79 8.95 -15.81
C MET A 1 -6.72 7.63 -15.09
N ASN A 2 -6.65 7.67 -13.81
CA ASN A 2 -6.27 6.50 -13.10
C ASN A 2 -7.23 6.14 -11.99
N ASP A 3 -8.41 5.76 -12.40
CA ASP A 3 -9.49 5.45 -11.48
C ASP A 3 -9.14 4.32 -10.52
N VAL A 4 -8.34 3.36 -11.00
CA VAL A 4 -7.90 2.24 -10.17
C VAL A 4 -7.02 2.72 -9.04
N ARG A 5 -6.07 3.61 -9.33
CA ARG A 5 -5.19 4.14 -8.30
C ARG A 5 -5.97 4.95 -7.26
N ASP A 6 -6.91 5.76 -7.70
CA ASP A 6 -7.74 6.56 -6.81
C ASP A 6 -8.61 5.67 -5.93
N GLU A 7 -9.21 4.64 -6.49
CA GLU A 7 -10.02 3.69 -5.75
C GLU A 7 -9.18 2.91 -4.74
N LEU A 8 -7.99 2.48 -5.16
CA LEU A 8 -7.05 1.78 -4.30
C LEU A 8 -6.65 2.66 -3.11
N LEU A 9 -6.31 3.91 -3.36
CA LEU A 9 -5.92 4.84 -2.31
C LEU A 9 -7.08 5.07 -1.33
N LYS A 10 -8.28 5.15 -1.84
CA LYS A 10 -9.48 5.29 -1.03
C LYS A 10 -9.65 4.10 -0.08
N ILE A 11 -9.47 2.90 -0.59
CA ILE A 11 -9.56 1.68 0.21
C ILE A 11 -8.46 1.67 1.27
N LEU A 12 -7.23 1.97 0.88
CA LEU A 12 -6.09 1.99 1.80
C LEU A 12 -6.26 3.04 2.90
N LYS A 13 -6.83 4.19 2.59
CA LYS A 13 -7.09 5.23 3.59
C LYS A 13 -8.12 4.81 4.63
N LYS A 14 -9.06 3.96 4.25
CA LYS A 14 -10.03 3.41 5.20
C LYS A 14 -9.35 2.41 6.15
N LEU A 15 -8.39 1.66 5.63
CA LEU A 15 -7.65 0.68 6.42
C LEU A 15 -6.56 1.33 7.26
N ASP A 16 -5.96 2.39 6.75
CA ASP A 16 -4.91 3.15 7.43
C ASP A 16 -5.09 4.64 7.13
N PRO A 17 -5.78 5.38 8.01
CA PRO A 17 -6.01 6.81 7.80
C PRO A 17 -4.74 7.67 7.77
N ASN A 18 -3.63 7.14 8.26
CA ASN A 18 -2.36 7.87 8.33
C ASN A 18 -1.46 7.62 7.14
N ILE A 19 -1.96 6.96 6.10
CA ILE A 19 -1.19 6.68 4.90
C ILE A 19 -0.70 7.99 4.26
N VAL A 20 0.55 7.98 3.82
CA VAL A 20 1.11 9.11 3.07
C VAL A 20 0.73 8.94 1.60
N ASP A 21 -0.08 9.86 1.07
CA ASP A 21 -0.70 9.73 -0.25
C ASP A 21 0.29 9.45 -1.37
N ASN A 22 1.41 10.16 -1.39
CA ASN A 22 2.39 10.02 -2.47
C ASN A 22 3.38 8.87 -2.24
N SER A 23 3.19 8.09 -1.19
CA SER A 23 4.04 6.93 -0.91
C SER A 23 3.58 5.66 -1.59
N LEU A 24 2.38 5.68 -2.16
CA LEU A 24 1.80 4.48 -2.79
C LEU A 24 2.62 4.08 -4.01
N ASP A 25 3.12 2.85 -3.98
CA ASP A 25 3.95 2.29 -5.04
C ASP A 25 3.35 0.97 -5.47
N ILE A 26 2.71 0.96 -6.64
CA ILE A 26 2.08 -0.23 -7.19
C ILE A 26 3.15 -1.05 -7.91
N LYS A 27 3.43 -2.24 -7.41
CA LYS A 27 4.43 -3.15 -7.99
C LYS A 27 3.84 -4.08 -9.03
N PHE A 28 2.56 -4.44 -8.87
CA PHE A 28 1.89 -5.38 -9.74
C PHE A 28 0.41 -5.03 -9.78
N LEU A 29 -0.14 -5.01 -10.96
CA LEU A 29 -1.57 -4.79 -11.17
C LEU A 29 -2.06 -5.72 -12.26
N GLN A 30 -3.08 -6.49 -11.95
CA GLN A 30 -3.75 -7.35 -12.90
C GLN A 30 -5.23 -7.08 -12.86
N GLN A 31 -5.82 -6.96 -14.03
CA GLN A 31 -7.26 -6.78 -14.18
C GLN A 31 -7.85 -7.99 -14.89
N TYR A 32 -8.91 -8.53 -14.31
CA TYR A 32 -9.64 -9.61 -14.92
C TYR A 32 -11.13 -9.31 -14.78
N LYS A 33 -11.78 -9.03 -15.93
CA LYS A 33 -13.18 -8.59 -15.99
C LYS A 33 -13.31 -7.28 -15.20
N ASN A 34 -14.15 -7.25 -14.15
CA ASN A 34 -14.34 -6.06 -13.32
C ASN A 34 -13.61 -6.14 -11.99
N ARG A 35 -12.62 -7.03 -11.90
CA ARG A 35 -11.88 -7.27 -10.66
C ARG A 35 -10.41 -6.90 -10.86
N TYR A 36 -9.82 -6.28 -9.83
CA TYR A 36 -8.41 -5.92 -9.81
C TYR A 36 -7.69 -6.69 -8.72
N ASP A 37 -6.50 -7.18 -9.06
CA ASP A 37 -5.56 -7.78 -8.10
C ASP A 37 -4.32 -6.90 -8.09
N ILE A 38 -4.00 -6.31 -6.93
CA ILE A 38 -2.93 -5.33 -6.83
C ILE A 38 -1.99 -5.69 -5.69
N PHE A 39 -0.70 -5.62 -5.98
CA PHE A 39 0.35 -5.78 -5.00
C PHE A 39 1.25 -4.55 -5.04
N GLY A 40 1.63 -4.05 -3.86
CA GLY A 40 2.50 -2.90 -3.79
C GLY A 40 2.93 -2.56 -2.38
N GLN A 41 3.36 -1.31 -2.20
CA GLN A 41 3.86 -0.80 -0.93
C GLN A 41 3.32 0.60 -0.68
N PHE A 42 3.27 0.98 0.58
CA PHE A 42 2.97 2.34 0.99
C PHE A 42 3.61 2.63 2.34
N LYS A 43 3.61 3.90 2.73
CA LYS A 43 4.13 4.34 4.02
C LYS A 43 3.04 5.02 4.83
N ASP A 44 3.17 4.93 6.14
CA ASP A 44 2.41 5.76 7.06
C ASP A 44 3.39 6.35 8.09
N ASP A 45 2.85 6.88 9.19
CA ASP A 45 3.66 7.48 10.25
C ASP A 45 4.47 6.48 11.05
N LYS A 46 4.23 5.19 10.88
CA LYS A 46 4.89 4.12 11.65
C LYS A 46 5.93 3.35 10.85
N GLY A 47 5.80 3.30 9.55
CA GLY A 47 6.74 2.53 8.76
C GLY A 47 6.30 2.31 7.33
N ILE A 48 6.88 1.26 6.75
CA ILE A 48 6.63 0.86 5.36
C ILE A 48 5.88 -0.48 5.39
N TYR A 49 4.85 -0.56 4.56
CA TYR A 49 4.00 -1.74 4.47
C TYR A 49 3.97 -2.26 3.05
N GLU A 50 3.84 -3.56 2.92
CA GLU A 50 3.44 -4.17 1.66
C GLU A 50 1.97 -4.55 1.77
N PHE A 51 1.29 -4.58 0.65
CA PHE A 51 -0.12 -4.94 0.62
C PHE A 51 -0.45 -5.78 -0.59
N ALA A 52 -1.46 -6.62 -0.46
CA ALA A 52 -2.09 -7.34 -1.55
C ALA A 52 -3.59 -7.15 -1.40
N LEU A 53 -4.20 -6.56 -2.41
CA LEU A 53 -5.64 -6.29 -2.42
C LEU A 53 -6.27 -6.82 -3.69
N SER A 54 -7.46 -7.42 -3.53
CA SER A 54 -8.31 -7.78 -4.65
C SER A 54 -9.67 -7.15 -4.42
N PHE A 55 -10.12 -6.33 -5.36
CA PHE A 55 -11.41 -5.66 -5.24
C PHE A 55 -12.02 -5.48 -6.63
N ASP A 56 -13.32 -5.21 -6.67
CA ASP A 56 -14.00 -4.99 -7.93
C ASP A 56 -14.30 -3.51 -8.18
N THR A 57 -14.86 -3.21 -9.34
CA THR A 57 -15.17 -1.83 -9.73
C THR A 57 -16.24 -1.18 -8.84
N LYS A 58 -16.94 -1.97 -8.04
CA LYS A 58 -17.93 -1.49 -7.09
C LYS A 58 -17.36 -1.29 -5.69
N GLY A 59 -16.07 -1.58 -5.51
CA GLY A 59 -15.41 -1.42 -4.22
C GLY A 59 -15.52 -2.61 -3.30
N LYS A 60 -16.06 -3.74 -3.76
CA LYS A 60 -16.12 -4.95 -2.96
C LYS A 60 -14.74 -5.56 -2.86
N ILE A 61 -14.32 -5.87 -1.63
CA ILE A 61 -12.98 -6.43 -1.36
C ILE A 61 -13.09 -7.95 -1.25
N TYR A 62 -12.29 -8.65 -2.05
CA TYR A 62 -12.22 -10.12 -2.07
C TYR A 62 -11.02 -10.64 -1.31
N ARG A 63 -9.93 -9.87 -1.30
CA ARG A 63 -8.72 -10.23 -0.56
C ARG A 63 -8.09 -8.97 -0.01
N GLN A 64 -7.61 -9.07 1.21
CA GLN A 64 -6.96 -7.95 1.88
C GLN A 64 -5.83 -8.50 2.73
N HIS A 65 -4.62 -8.05 2.45
CA HIS A 65 -3.44 -8.41 3.23
C HIS A 65 -2.54 -7.19 3.32
N ILE A 66 -2.21 -6.80 4.54
CA ILE A 66 -1.30 -5.68 4.78
C ILE A 66 -0.29 -6.14 5.83
N ASN A 67 0.99 -5.94 5.53
CA ASN A 67 2.07 -6.41 6.39
C ASN A 67 3.15 -5.34 6.49
N MET A 68 3.53 -5.00 7.71
CA MET A 68 4.62 -4.06 7.94
C MET A 68 5.95 -4.74 7.62
N ILE A 69 6.74 -4.15 6.72
CA ILE A 69 8.03 -4.69 6.32
C ILE A 69 9.20 -3.96 6.94
N GLN A 70 8.97 -2.71 7.40
CA GLN A 70 10.03 -1.94 8.02
C GLN A 70 9.42 -0.84 8.89
N THR A 71 9.89 -0.71 10.12
CA THR A 71 9.51 0.42 10.98
C THR A 71 10.39 1.62 10.68
N LEU A 72 9.88 2.82 10.88
CA LEU A 72 10.69 4.03 10.71
C LEU A 72 11.85 4.06 11.68
N LYS A 73 11.62 3.61 12.89
CA LYS A 73 12.68 3.55 13.91
C LYS A 73 13.82 2.65 13.48
N LEU A 74 13.52 1.47 12.96
CA LEU A 74 14.53 0.54 12.47
C LEU A 74 15.32 1.13 11.31
N ARG A 75 14.62 1.80 10.39
CA ARG A 75 15.26 2.46 9.26
C ARG A 75 16.23 3.53 9.72
N GLU A 76 15.84 4.36 10.67
CA GLU A 76 16.69 5.40 11.22
C GLU A 76 17.94 4.82 11.87
N GLU A 77 17.81 3.73 12.62
CA GLU A 77 18.93 3.06 13.23
C GLU A 77 19.91 2.49 12.21
N LEU A 78 19.39 1.89 11.14
CA LEU A 78 20.21 1.36 10.07
C LEU A 78 20.98 2.46 9.33
N GLU A 79 20.30 3.56 9.01
CA GLU A 79 20.94 4.70 8.36
C GLU A 79 22.05 5.29 9.23
N LYS A 80 21.81 5.36 10.51
CA LYS A 80 22.80 5.87 11.47
C LYS A 80 24.03 4.99 11.51
N LYS A 81 23.86 3.68 11.50
CA LYS A 81 24.99 2.73 11.50
C LYS A 81 25.80 2.82 10.21
N LEU A 82 25.12 3.05 9.08
CA LEU A 82 25.81 3.15 7.80
C LEU A 82 26.68 4.40 7.69
N ARG A 83 26.40 5.43 8.49
CA ARG A 83 27.17 6.66 8.52
C ARG A 83 28.38 6.59 9.45
N GLU A 84 28.42 5.62 10.31
CA GLU A 84 29.55 5.38 11.18
C GLU A 84 30.56 4.48 10.49
#